data_d74a95d33cc2319f9bc7c9eb0955c836
#
_entry.id   d74a95d33cc2319f9bc7c9eb0955c836
#
_cell.length_a   1.000
_cell.length_b   1.000
_cell.length_c   1.000
_cell.angle_alpha   90.00
_cell.angle_beta   90.00
_cell.angle_gamma   90.00
#
_symmetry.space_group_name_H-M   'P 1'
#
loop_
_entity.id
_entity.type
_entity.pdbx_description
1 polymer ?
#
loop_
_entity_poly.entity_id
_entity_poly.type
_entity_poly.pdbx_seq_one_letter_code
_entity_poly.pdbx_strand_id
1 'polypeptide(L)'
;MSSAWGETVKMSIFGESHGKAIGVVLDGLPAGEPIDFDAVALQMSRRAPGRDSTSTPRRESDLPQVVSGILNERTTGAPLCALIENTNTKSGDYDNLKRIPRPGHADFPAHLRYGGFNDVRGGGHFSGRLTAPLVFAGAVCRQILQRRGVVIGAHVSSVADVRDDLFDPVNVSADLLSTLSSAYFPVINENAKQKMRDKIEAARLALNSVGGVVECAVTGVEPGIGGPLFGGIEPVFSSILFGIPAVKGVEFGAGFGASALLGSENNDAYYYDGDTVKTKTNRAGGILGGISTGMPIVFRTAFKPTPSIALEQDSIDLTAKADVKLSVHGRHDPCIVPRAVPVVEAAAAVALINMINLKTGGMEV
;
A
#
# COMPACT_ATOMS: atom_id res chain seq x y z
N MET A 1 -8.51 0.51 20.14
CA MET A 1 -8.56 0.47 18.66
C MET A 1 -7.46 1.35 18.17
N SER A 2 -6.68 0.92 17.19
CA SER A 2 -5.51 1.72 16.83
C SER A 2 -5.47 1.92 15.32
N SER A 3 -5.44 3.19 14.91
CA SER A 3 -5.00 3.63 13.59
C SER A 3 -3.55 4.14 13.65
N ALA A 4 -2.81 3.69 14.67
CA ALA A 4 -1.40 3.93 14.88
C ALA A 4 -0.62 2.65 14.64
N TRP A 5 0.58 2.79 14.07
CA TRP A 5 1.49 1.71 13.73
C TRP A 5 2.95 2.19 13.95
N GLY A 6 3.85 1.25 14.25
CA GLY A 6 5.28 1.48 14.40
C GLY A 6 5.75 1.60 15.84
N GLU A 7 7.05 1.46 16.06
CA GLU A 7 7.71 1.50 17.37
C GLU A 7 8.68 2.67 17.49
N THR A 8 9.65 2.79 16.60
CA THR A 8 10.62 3.90 16.55
C THR A 8 10.10 5.04 15.68
N VAL A 9 9.59 4.72 14.50
CA VAL A 9 8.82 5.67 13.69
C VAL A 9 7.34 5.31 13.82
N LYS A 10 6.60 6.14 14.56
CA LYS A 10 5.18 5.94 14.85
C LYS A 10 4.34 6.72 13.86
N MET A 11 3.41 6.03 13.22
CA MET A 11 2.45 6.63 12.29
C MET A 11 1.05 6.54 12.87
N SER A 12 0.30 7.63 12.89
CA SER A 12 -1.12 7.66 13.21
C SER A 12 -1.91 8.28 12.06
N ILE A 13 -2.85 7.51 11.48
CA ILE A 13 -3.74 7.97 10.41
C ILE A 13 -5.12 8.25 11.00
N PHE A 14 -5.72 9.39 10.65
CA PHE A 14 -7.01 9.83 11.19
C PHE A 14 -7.91 10.43 10.10
N GLY A 15 -9.18 10.63 10.47
CA GLY A 15 -10.24 11.19 9.63
C GLY A 15 -11.10 10.12 8.95
N GLU A 16 -12.11 10.55 8.23
CA GLU A 16 -13.06 9.76 7.46
C GLU A 16 -13.18 10.27 6.02
N SER A 17 -13.58 9.38 5.11
CA SER A 17 -13.67 9.66 3.67
C SER A 17 -14.54 10.88 3.33
N HIS A 18 -15.59 11.15 4.10
CA HIS A 18 -16.52 12.26 3.94
C HIS A 18 -16.52 13.23 5.14
N GLY A 19 -15.51 13.12 6.03
CA GLY A 19 -15.19 14.13 7.03
C GLY A 19 -14.55 15.37 6.38
N LYS A 20 -14.21 16.39 7.18
CA LYS A 20 -13.57 17.62 6.68
C LYS A 20 -12.21 17.37 6.04
N ALA A 21 -11.42 16.52 6.67
CA ALA A 21 -10.09 16.14 6.21
C ALA A 21 -9.73 14.74 6.68
N ILE A 22 -8.70 14.18 6.07
CA ILE A 22 -7.94 13.03 6.55
C ILE A 22 -6.50 13.48 6.79
N GLY A 23 -5.73 12.75 7.59
CA GLY A 23 -4.36 13.16 7.86
C GLY A 23 -3.51 12.07 8.47
N VAL A 24 -2.24 12.41 8.69
CA VAL A 24 -1.25 11.56 9.31
C VAL A 24 -0.38 12.37 10.27
N VAL A 25 0.01 11.73 11.36
CA VAL A 25 1.11 12.16 12.22
C VAL A 25 2.20 11.09 12.15
N LEU A 26 3.43 11.53 11.84
CA LEU A 26 4.65 10.71 11.92
C LEU A 26 5.51 11.24 13.04
N ASP A 27 5.82 10.41 14.00
CA ASP A 27 6.72 10.72 15.11
C ASP A 27 7.96 9.83 15.07
N GLY A 28 9.12 10.34 15.45
CA GLY A 28 10.40 9.60 15.47
C GLY A 28 11.20 9.69 14.17
N LEU A 29 10.89 10.62 13.26
CA LEU A 29 11.76 10.89 12.12
C LEU A 29 13.04 11.62 12.57
N PRO A 30 14.22 11.31 11.98
CA PRO A 30 15.45 12.05 12.27
C PRO A 30 15.29 13.52 11.88
N ALA A 31 15.92 14.43 12.66
CA ALA A 31 15.95 15.85 12.36
C ALA A 31 16.95 16.18 11.23
N GLY A 32 16.69 17.26 10.50
CA GLY A 32 17.62 17.78 9.47
C GLY A 32 17.50 17.12 8.10
N GLU A 33 16.68 16.08 7.93
CA GLU A 33 16.48 15.41 6.65
C GLU A 33 15.80 16.33 5.64
N PRO A 34 16.40 16.61 4.46
CA PRO A 34 15.76 17.40 3.42
C PRO A 34 14.60 16.65 2.79
N ILE A 35 13.49 17.35 2.54
CA ILE A 35 12.29 16.80 1.91
C ILE A 35 11.98 17.59 0.65
N ASP A 36 12.01 16.90 -0.48
CA ASP A 36 11.55 17.40 -1.78
C ASP A 36 10.03 17.20 -1.88
N PHE A 37 9.29 18.30 -1.84
CA PHE A 37 7.83 18.26 -1.93
C PHE A 37 7.29 17.99 -3.34
N ASP A 38 8.07 18.21 -4.39
CA ASP A 38 7.70 17.83 -5.76
C ASP A 38 7.73 16.30 -5.90
N ALA A 39 8.74 15.65 -5.30
CA ALA A 39 8.79 14.19 -5.21
C ALA A 39 7.61 13.63 -4.36
N VAL A 40 7.23 14.30 -3.27
CA VAL A 40 6.02 13.94 -2.50
C VAL A 40 4.77 14.08 -3.37
N ALA A 41 4.61 15.21 -4.08
CA ALA A 41 3.47 15.47 -4.95
C ALA A 41 3.35 14.44 -6.07
N LEU A 42 4.48 13.99 -6.64
CA LEU A 42 4.50 12.91 -7.63
C LEU A 42 3.87 11.63 -7.07
N GLN A 43 4.28 11.18 -5.88
CA GLN A 43 3.73 9.97 -5.27
C GLN A 43 2.23 10.12 -4.93
N MET A 44 1.85 11.26 -4.37
CA MET A 44 0.44 11.58 -4.10
C MET A 44 -0.39 11.53 -5.39
N SER A 45 0.13 12.09 -6.48
CA SER A 45 -0.54 12.10 -7.78
C SER A 45 -0.70 10.71 -8.40
N ARG A 46 0.24 9.77 -8.19
CA ARG A 46 0.13 8.37 -8.64
C ARG A 46 -1.04 7.67 -7.93
N ARG A 47 -1.25 7.98 -6.66
CA ARG A 47 -2.35 7.42 -5.87
C ARG A 47 -3.69 8.11 -6.17
N ALA A 48 -3.70 9.39 -6.52
CA ALA A 48 -4.92 10.18 -6.72
C ALA A 48 -5.84 9.60 -7.80
N PRO A 49 -7.19 9.70 -7.64
CA PRO A 49 -8.14 9.20 -8.63
C PRO A 49 -8.28 10.13 -9.85
N GLY A 50 -8.92 9.62 -10.92
CA GLY A 50 -9.41 10.44 -12.03
C GLY A 50 -8.38 10.73 -13.12
N ARG A 51 -7.32 9.94 -13.25
CA ARG A 51 -6.30 10.12 -14.30
C ARG A 51 -6.68 9.49 -15.65
N ASP A 52 -7.36 8.35 -15.64
CA ASP A 52 -7.78 7.65 -16.85
C ASP A 52 -9.04 6.79 -16.63
N SER A 53 -9.49 6.07 -17.66
CA SER A 53 -10.69 5.24 -17.63
C SER A 53 -10.59 4.00 -16.70
N THR A 54 -9.38 3.66 -16.24
CA THR A 54 -9.17 2.53 -15.33
C THR A 54 -9.51 2.86 -13.87
N SER A 55 -9.71 4.14 -13.57
CA SER A 55 -10.05 4.65 -12.24
C SER A 55 -11.39 5.36 -12.20
N THR A 56 -11.89 5.61 -10.99
CA THR A 56 -13.10 6.41 -10.76
C THR A 56 -12.99 7.81 -11.40
N PRO A 57 -14.07 8.37 -11.96
CA PRO A 57 -14.09 9.75 -12.47
C PRO A 57 -14.05 10.83 -11.38
N ARG A 58 -14.02 10.44 -10.10
CA ARG A 58 -13.81 11.38 -8.98
C ARG A 58 -12.45 12.03 -9.15
N ARG A 59 -12.36 13.34 -8.89
CA ARG A 59 -11.11 14.09 -8.90
C ARG A 59 -10.86 14.65 -7.51
N GLU A 60 -9.71 14.33 -6.95
CA GLU A 60 -9.19 14.88 -5.69
C GLU A 60 -7.75 15.31 -5.94
N SER A 61 -7.38 16.49 -5.49
CA SER A 61 -6.02 16.99 -5.65
C SER A 61 -5.01 16.26 -4.78
N ASP A 62 -5.50 15.68 -3.66
CA ASP A 62 -4.69 15.00 -2.63
C ASP A 62 -3.48 15.82 -2.16
N LEU A 63 -3.60 17.16 -2.16
CA LEU A 63 -2.54 18.05 -1.74
C LEU A 63 -2.40 18.05 -0.22
N PRO A 64 -1.27 17.60 0.32
CA PRO A 64 -1.03 17.62 1.76
C PRO A 64 -0.67 19.03 2.24
N GLN A 65 -1.29 19.46 3.33
CA GLN A 65 -0.95 20.67 4.07
C GLN A 65 -0.15 20.25 5.30
N VAL A 66 1.16 20.51 5.29
CA VAL A 66 2.03 20.23 6.42
C VAL A 66 1.84 21.32 7.47
N VAL A 67 1.47 20.91 8.70
CA VAL A 67 1.18 21.83 9.80
C VAL A 67 2.23 21.77 10.92
N SER A 68 3.12 20.77 10.93
CA SER A 68 4.16 20.56 11.94
C SER A 68 5.27 19.66 11.39
N GLY A 69 6.47 19.74 11.98
CA GLY A 69 7.59 18.80 11.75
C GLY A 69 8.49 19.15 10.56
N ILE A 70 8.24 20.24 9.84
CA ILE A 70 9.08 20.73 8.73
C ILE A 70 9.39 22.21 8.93
N LEU A 71 10.65 22.56 8.73
CA LEU A 71 11.14 23.96 8.67
C LEU A 71 12.20 24.06 7.56
N ASN A 72 12.05 25.02 6.66
CA ASN A 72 12.94 25.24 5.52
C ASN A 72 13.22 23.93 4.76
N GLU A 73 12.14 23.20 4.40
CA GLU A 73 12.16 21.93 3.67
C GLU A 73 12.96 20.81 4.37
N ARG A 74 13.16 20.91 5.69
CA ARG A 74 13.84 19.88 6.48
C ARG A 74 12.98 19.43 7.65
N THR A 75 13.13 18.16 8.01
CA THR A 75 12.53 17.62 9.23
C THR A 75 13.12 18.29 10.45
N THR A 76 12.27 18.57 11.45
CA THR A 76 12.71 19.25 12.71
C THR A 76 12.96 18.29 13.86
N GLY A 77 12.58 17.01 13.70
CA GLY A 77 12.52 16.03 14.79
C GLY A 77 11.25 16.12 15.65
N ALA A 78 10.46 17.19 15.51
CA ALA A 78 9.10 17.22 16.06
C ALA A 78 8.17 16.33 15.22
N PRO A 79 7.02 15.86 15.78
CA PRO A 79 6.05 15.09 15.00
C PRO A 79 5.65 15.80 13.71
N LEU A 80 5.85 15.13 12.57
CA LEU A 80 5.41 15.61 11.26
C LEU A 80 3.92 15.34 11.10
N CYS A 81 3.14 16.41 10.97
CA CYS A 81 1.70 16.34 10.77
C CYS A 81 1.30 16.92 9.43
N ALA A 82 0.50 16.17 8.66
CA ALA A 82 -0.08 16.64 7.40
C ALA A 82 -1.58 16.36 7.33
N LEU A 83 -2.33 17.34 6.80
CA LEU A 83 -3.76 17.29 6.55
C LEU A 83 -4.02 17.23 5.04
N ILE A 84 -5.03 16.49 4.62
CA ILE A 84 -5.53 16.42 3.24
C ILE A 84 -7.02 16.67 3.28
N GLU A 85 -7.47 17.77 2.70
CA GLU A 85 -8.88 18.15 2.66
C GLU A 85 -9.69 17.21 1.75
N ASN A 86 -10.94 16.97 2.13
CA ASN A 86 -11.91 16.26 1.32
C ASN A 86 -12.79 17.27 0.58
N THR A 87 -12.46 17.55 -0.68
CA THR A 87 -13.10 18.62 -1.46
C THR A 87 -14.26 18.14 -2.35
N ASN A 88 -14.35 16.84 -2.63
CA ASN A 88 -15.33 16.28 -3.59
C ASN A 88 -16.19 15.17 -2.93
N THR A 89 -16.94 15.54 -1.90
CA THR A 89 -17.82 14.62 -1.15
C THR A 89 -19.28 14.74 -1.61
N LYS A 90 -19.90 13.62 -1.99
CA LYS A 90 -21.34 13.50 -2.27
C LYS A 90 -21.96 12.54 -1.25
N SER A 91 -22.39 13.08 -0.12
CA SER A 91 -22.81 12.27 1.03
C SER A 91 -24.17 11.58 0.84
N GLY A 92 -25.07 12.15 0.04
CA GLY A 92 -26.41 11.58 -0.20
C GLY A 92 -26.42 10.20 -0.89
N ASP A 93 -25.36 9.85 -1.61
CA ASP A 93 -25.25 8.54 -2.29
C ASP A 93 -25.11 7.34 -1.31
N TYR A 94 -24.97 7.62 0.01
CA TYR A 94 -24.64 6.61 1.04
C TYR A 94 -25.68 6.45 2.14
N ASP A 95 -26.81 7.16 2.08
CA ASP A 95 -27.81 7.19 3.17
C ASP A 95 -28.44 5.82 3.46
N ASN A 96 -28.62 4.98 2.42
CA ASN A 96 -29.15 3.63 2.57
C ASN A 96 -28.12 2.65 3.17
N LEU A 97 -26.80 2.92 3.05
CA LEU A 97 -25.75 2.00 3.51
C LEU A 97 -25.62 1.92 5.03
N LYS A 98 -26.22 2.86 5.77
CA LYS A 98 -26.34 2.76 7.23
C LYS A 98 -27.23 1.58 7.64
N ARG A 99 -28.20 1.25 6.81
CA ARG A 99 -29.20 0.20 7.04
C ARG A 99 -28.92 -1.06 6.24
N ILE A 100 -28.46 -0.91 5.00
CA ILE A 100 -28.21 -2.02 4.07
C ILE A 100 -26.70 -2.10 3.78
N PRO A 101 -25.95 -2.96 4.49
CA PRO A 101 -24.51 -3.04 4.35
C PRO A 101 -24.09 -3.64 2.99
N ARG A 102 -23.02 -3.12 2.42
CA ARG A 102 -22.43 -3.66 1.18
C ARG A 102 -21.79 -5.02 1.44
N PRO A 103 -22.09 -6.05 0.64
CA PRO A 103 -21.35 -7.31 0.67
C PRO A 103 -19.86 -7.07 0.44
N GLY A 104 -19.00 -7.74 1.21
CA GLY A 104 -17.55 -7.62 1.08
C GLY A 104 -16.92 -6.30 1.56
N HIS A 105 -17.70 -5.35 2.09
CA HIS A 105 -17.22 -4.13 2.75
C HIS A 105 -17.26 -4.25 4.28
N ALA A 106 -16.64 -3.30 4.98
CA ALA A 106 -16.63 -3.27 6.45
C ALA A 106 -17.94 -2.74 7.08
N ASP A 107 -18.96 -2.42 6.31
CA ASP A 107 -20.18 -1.76 6.79
C ASP A 107 -20.84 -2.54 7.95
N PHE A 108 -21.07 -3.84 7.76
CA PHE A 108 -21.69 -4.69 8.79
C PHE A 108 -20.81 -4.88 10.04
N PRO A 109 -19.56 -5.35 9.93
CA PRO A 109 -18.71 -5.52 11.11
C PRO A 109 -18.40 -4.20 11.81
N ALA A 110 -18.31 -3.07 11.10
CA ALA A 110 -18.14 -1.76 11.69
C ALA A 110 -19.40 -1.33 12.46
N HIS A 111 -20.61 -1.57 11.90
CA HIS A 111 -21.86 -1.31 12.60
C HIS A 111 -21.90 -2.03 13.95
N LEU A 112 -21.56 -3.32 13.99
CA LEU A 112 -21.53 -4.10 15.23
C LEU A 112 -20.47 -3.57 16.21
N ARG A 113 -19.25 -3.31 15.71
CA ARG A 113 -18.12 -2.91 16.56
C ARG A 113 -18.32 -1.54 17.19
N TYR A 114 -18.96 -0.61 16.48
CA TYR A 114 -19.14 0.78 16.91
C TYR A 114 -20.59 1.11 17.32
N GLY A 115 -21.46 0.10 17.45
CA GLY A 115 -22.86 0.31 17.83
C GLY A 115 -23.63 1.20 16.86
N GLY A 116 -23.25 1.24 15.59
CA GLY A 116 -23.87 2.07 14.56
C GLY A 116 -23.44 3.55 14.57
N PHE A 117 -22.45 3.94 15.39
CA PHE A 117 -21.96 5.33 15.47
C PHE A 117 -20.84 5.65 14.48
N ASN A 118 -20.37 4.66 13.69
CA ASN A 118 -19.36 4.89 12.65
C ASN A 118 -19.92 5.71 11.49
N ASP A 119 -19.07 6.57 10.89
CA ASP A 119 -19.41 7.26 9.65
C ASP A 119 -19.40 6.27 8.48
N VAL A 120 -20.56 6.03 7.87
CA VAL A 120 -20.71 5.09 6.73
C VAL A 120 -20.45 5.78 5.38
N ARG A 121 -20.46 7.12 5.35
CA ARG A 121 -20.35 7.90 4.10
C ARG A 121 -19.01 7.64 3.42
N GLY A 122 -19.05 7.19 2.16
CA GLY A 122 -17.84 6.84 1.41
C GLY A 122 -16.99 5.73 2.03
N GLY A 123 -17.54 4.95 3.00
CA GLY A 123 -16.84 3.93 3.76
C GLY A 123 -16.11 4.44 5.01
N GLY A 124 -16.24 5.74 5.33
CA GLY A 124 -15.70 6.34 6.54
C GLY A 124 -14.19 6.13 6.70
N HIS A 125 -13.80 5.65 7.88
CA HIS A 125 -12.40 5.32 8.20
C HIS A 125 -11.91 4.00 7.54
N PHE A 126 -12.81 3.19 6.97
CA PHE A 126 -12.47 1.96 6.23
C PHE A 126 -12.28 2.19 4.72
N SER A 127 -12.40 3.44 4.29
CA SER A 127 -12.27 3.81 2.89
C SER A 127 -10.83 3.72 2.39
N GLY A 128 -10.64 3.33 1.12
CA GLY A 128 -9.36 3.44 0.42
C GLY A 128 -8.82 4.89 0.37
N ARG A 129 -9.65 5.91 0.67
CA ARG A 129 -9.23 7.31 0.81
C ARG A 129 -8.14 7.47 1.88
N LEU A 130 -8.17 6.68 2.96
CA LEU A 130 -7.22 6.70 4.08
C LEU A 130 -5.80 6.24 3.66
N THR A 131 -5.63 5.75 2.45
CA THR A 131 -4.29 5.46 1.89
C THR A 131 -3.53 6.72 1.44
N ALA A 132 -4.19 7.87 1.24
CA ALA A 132 -3.50 9.10 0.86
C ALA A 132 -2.54 9.60 1.97
N PRO A 133 -2.93 9.67 3.25
CA PRO A 133 -2.02 9.94 4.36
C PRO A 133 -0.85 8.95 4.45
N LEU A 134 -1.08 7.65 4.18
CA LEU A 134 -0.02 6.65 4.15
C LEU A 134 0.99 6.91 3.02
N VAL A 135 0.51 7.29 1.82
CA VAL A 135 1.40 7.64 0.69
C VAL A 135 2.22 8.89 1.00
N PHE A 136 1.65 9.90 1.64
CA PHE A 136 2.42 11.05 2.12
C PHE A 136 3.55 10.62 3.07
N ALA A 137 3.21 9.83 4.09
CA ALA A 137 4.18 9.30 5.05
C ALA A 137 5.29 8.51 4.37
N GLY A 138 4.92 7.60 3.46
CA GLY A 138 5.87 6.78 2.71
C GLY A 138 6.75 7.59 1.77
N ALA A 139 6.22 8.65 1.14
CA ALA A 139 7.00 9.53 0.26
C ALA A 139 8.09 10.30 1.03
N VAL A 140 7.84 10.69 2.27
CA VAL A 140 8.84 11.27 3.17
C VAL A 140 9.88 10.21 3.57
N CYS A 141 9.44 9.06 4.08
CA CYS A 141 10.33 7.97 4.52
C CYS A 141 11.22 7.47 3.37
N ARG A 142 10.67 7.35 2.16
CA ARG A 142 11.39 6.90 0.97
C ARG A 142 12.58 7.80 0.64
N GLN A 143 12.45 9.12 0.75
CA GLN A 143 13.54 10.05 0.47
C GLN A 143 14.69 9.90 1.48
N ILE A 144 14.37 9.68 2.75
CA ILE A 144 15.35 9.39 3.80
C ILE A 144 16.09 8.08 3.50
N LEU A 145 15.36 7.03 3.11
CA LEU A 145 15.91 5.74 2.74
C LEU A 145 16.77 5.81 1.48
N GLN A 146 16.36 6.58 0.48
CA GLN A 146 17.08 6.75 -0.78
C GLN A 146 18.46 7.37 -0.57
N ARG A 147 18.60 8.34 0.36
CA ARG A 147 19.89 8.90 0.74
C ARG A 147 20.82 7.89 1.46
N ARG A 148 20.25 6.82 1.97
CA ARG A 148 20.98 5.68 2.56
C ARG A 148 21.20 4.53 1.56
N GLY A 149 20.99 4.79 0.24
CA GLY A 149 21.19 3.81 -0.82
C GLY A 149 20.06 2.82 -1.03
N VAL A 150 18.94 2.95 -0.28
CA VAL A 150 17.78 2.05 -0.41
C VAL A 150 16.83 2.57 -1.48
N VAL A 151 16.50 1.72 -2.46
CA VAL A 151 15.54 2.04 -3.53
C VAL A 151 14.35 1.09 -3.46
N ILE A 152 13.14 1.66 -3.51
CA ILE A 152 11.87 0.93 -3.45
C ILE A 152 11.10 1.18 -4.75
N GLY A 153 10.55 0.14 -5.34
CA GLY A 153 9.66 0.26 -6.48
C GLY A 153 8.75 -0.94 -6.61
N ALA A 154 7.60 -0.72 -7.19
CA ALA A 154 6.59 -1.75 -7.37
C ALA A 154 5.90 -1.63 -8.73
N HIS A 155 5.27 -2.72 -9.16
CA HIS A 155 4.48 -2.77 -10.37
C HIS A 155 3.20 -3.59 -10.19
N VAL A 156 2.29 -3.47 -11.15
CA VAL A 156 1.10 -4.31 -11.23
C VAL A 156 1.49 -5.65 -11.82
N SER A 157 1.69 -6.68 -10.99
CA SER A 157 2.06 -8.00 -11.46
C SER A 157 0.88 -8.82 -11.98
N SER A 158 -0.35 -8.48 -11.59
CA SER A 158 -1.54 -9.01 -12.26
C SER A 158 -2.79 -8.16 -12.06
N VAL A 159 -3.72 -8.25 -13.02
CA VAL A 159 -5.12 -7.82 -12.89
C VAL A 159 -6.00 -9.00 -13.31
N ALA A 160 -6.83 -9.48 -12.37
CA ALA A 160 -7.59 -10.71 -12.55
C ALA A 160 -6.69 -11.89 -13.02
N ASP A 161 -6.96 -12.46 -14.19
CA ASP A 161 -6.20 -13.54 -14.81
C ASP A 161 -5.06 -13.09 -15.73
N VAL A 162 -4.93 -11.77 -15.99
CA VAL A 162 -3.85 -11.22 -16.82
C VAL A 162 -2.62 -10.95 -15.95
N ARG A 163 -1.47 -11.48 -16.35
CA ARG A 163 -0.20 -11.37 -15.61
C ARG A 163 0.81 -10.54 -16.37
N ASP A 164 1.63 -9.80 -15.65
CA ASP A 164 2.87 -9.17 -16.09
C ASP A 164 4.06 -10.12 -15.89
N ASP A 165 5.22 -9.76 -16.42
CA ASP A 165 6.49 -10.37 -16.05
C ASP A 165 6.79 -10.03 -14.58
N LEU A 166 7.51 -10.91 -13.87
CA LEU A 166 7.95 -10.67 -12.49
C LEU A 166 9.38 -10.08 -12.48
N PHE A 167 9.77 -9.48 -11.39
CA PHE A 167 11.17 -9.11 -11.19
C PHE A 167 12.08 -10.35 -11.28
N ASP A 168 13.29 -10.18 -11.86
CA ASP A 168 14.37 -11.12 -11.56
C ASP A 168 14.76 -10.94 -10.10
N PRO A 169 14.47 -11.90 -9.21
CA PRO A 169 14.60 -11.68 -7.78
C PRO A 169 16.06 -11.50 -7.32
N VAL A 170 17.04 -11.90 -8.15
CA VAL A 170 18.48 -11.77 -7.87
C VAL A 170 19.01 -10.42 -8.36
N ASN A 171 18.53 -9.95 -9.53
CA ASN A 171 19.11 -8.82 -10.26
C ASN A 171 18.10 -7.66 -10.42
N VAL A 172 17.40 -7.29 -9.37
CA VAL A 172 16.51 -6.11 -9.40
C VAL A 172 17.37 -4.85 -9.49
N SER A 173 17.25 -4.09 -10.58
CA SER A 173 18.01 -2.85 -10.74
C SER A 173 17.31 -1.66 -10.08
N ALA A 174 18.09 -0.76 -9.46
CA ALA A 174 17.59 0.48 -8.88
C ALA A 174 16.95 1.40 -9.95
N ASP A 175 17.48 1.40 -11.17
CA ASP A 175 16.96 2.19 -12.29
C ASP A 175 15.58 1.71 -12.73
N LEU A 176 15.38 0.38 -12.80
CA LEU A 176 14.05 -0.19 -13.07
C LEU A 176 13.06 0.23 -11.98
N LEU A 177 13.41 0.08 -10.71
CA LEU A 177 12.55 0.48 -9.58
C LEU A 177 12.21 1.98 -9.62
N SER A 178 13.18 2.84 -9.94
CA SER A 178 12.98 4.28 -10.07
C SER A 178 12.04 4.62 -11.23
N THR A 179 12.18 3.95 -12.37
CA THR A 179 11.30 4.11 -13.53
C THR A 179 9.87 3.71 -13.20
N LEU A 180 9.66 2.52 -12.62
CA LEU A 180 8.34 2.03 -12.23
C LEU A 180 7.66 2.96 -11.23
N SER A 181 8.42 3.48 -10.26
CA SER A 181 7.90 4.36 -9.22
C SER A 181 7.62 5.81 -9.68
N SER A 182 7.85 6.12 -10.93
CA SER A 182 7.40 7.37 -11.57
C SER A 182 6.12 7.19 -12.41
N ALA A 183 5.79 5.96 -12.79
CA ALA A 183 4.66 5.64 -13.66
C ALA A 183 3.34 5.55 -12.89
N TYR A 184 2.24 5.96 -13.54
CA TYR A 184 0.87 5.83 -12.99
C TYR A 184 0.36 4.38 -13.03
N PHE A 185 0.60 3.67 -14.12
CA PHE A 185 0.26 2.26 -14.27
C PHE A 185 1.55 1.49 -14.59
N PRO A 186 2.39 1.25 -13.58
CA PRO A 186 3.68 0.61 -13.79
C PRO A 186 3.52 -0.88 -14.08
N VAL A 187 4.18 -1.34 -15.14
CA VAL A 187 4.34 -2.74 -15.54
C VAL A 187 5.76 -2.94 -16.07
N ILE A 188 6.24 -4.16 -16.07
CA ILE A 188 7.51 -4.53 -16.71
C ILE A 188 7.29 -4.71 -18.21
N ASN A 189 6.19 -5.35 -18.60
CA ASN A 189 5.85 -5.64 -19.99
C ASN A 189 4.65 -4.79 -20.47
N GLU A 190 4.90 -3.84 -21.36
CA GLU A 190 3.86 -2.94 -21.89
C GLU A 190 2.72 -3.68 -22.61
N ASN A 191 2.97 -4.88 -23.18
CA ASN A 191 1.89 -5.69 -23.77
C ASN A 191 0.92 -6.22 -22.70
N ALA A 192 1.40 -6.52 -21.50
CA ALA A 192 0.54 -6.92 -20.38
C ALA A 192 -0.35 -5.76 -19.94
N LYS A 193 0.17 -4.54 -19.94
CA LYS A 193 -0.57 -3.32 -19.56
C LYS A 193 -1.85 -3.12 -20.38
N GLN A 194 -1.76 -3.27 -21.71
CA GLN A 194 -2.95 -3.11 -22.55
C GLN A 194 -4.00 -4.19 -22.25
N LYS A 195 -3.58 -5.45 -22.12
CA LYS A 195 -4.50 -6.55 -21.75
C LYS A 195 -5.13 -6.35 -20.37
N MET A 196 -4.38 -5.83 -19.40
CA MET A 196 -4.90 -5.48 -18.07
C MET A 196 -5.94 -4.35 -18.16
N ARG A 197 -5.70 -3.31 -18.97
CA ARG A 197 -6.65 -2.23 -19.23
C ARG A 197 -7.94 -2.74 -19.86
N ASP A 198 -7.84 -3.62 -20.85
CA ASP A 198 -8.99 -4.24 -21.51
C ASP A 198 -9.83 -5.07 -20.51
N LYS A 199 -9.15 -5.77 -19.58
CA LYS A 199 -9.82 -6.54 -18.53
C LYS A 199 -10.56 -5.64 -17.52
N ILE A 200 -9.95 -4.52 -17.12
CA ILE A 200 -10.58 -3.51 -16.25
C ILE A 200 -11.79 -2.90 -16.93
N GLU A 201 -11.67 -2.55 -18.22
CA GLU A 201 -12.77 -1.96 -18.99
C GLU A 201 -13.94 -2.97 -19.17
N ALA A 202 -13.65 -4.23 -19.44
CA ALA A 202 -14.67 -5.28 -19.50
C ALA A 202 -15.43 -5.41 -18.17
N ALA A 203 -14.73 -5.37 -17.04
CA ALA A 203 -15.37 -5.39 -15.73
C ALA A 203 -16.24 -4.15 -15.49
N ARG A 204 -15.75 -2.95 -15.87
CA ARG A 204 -16.50 -1.69 -15.77
C ARG A 204 -17.81 -1.74 -16.57
N LEU A 205 -17.76 -2.22 -17.82
CA LEU A 205 -18.92 -2.37 -18.67
C LEU A 205 -19.93 -3.40 -18.14
N ALA A 206 -19.44 -4.43 -17.44
CA ALA A 206 -20.27 -5.41 -16.73
C ALA A 206 -20.77 -4.92 -15.36
N LEU A 207 -20.63 -3.63 -15.03
CA LEU A 207 -21.01 -3.02 -13.74
C LEU A 207 -20.34 -3.71 -12.53
N ASN A 208 -19.18 -4.31 -12.74
CA ASN A 208 -18.44 -5.14 -11.80
C ASN A 208 -17.04 -4.56 -11.53
N SER A 209 -16.23 -5.27 -10.78
CA SER A 209 -14.85 -4.91 -10.45
C SER A 209 -13.92 -6.10 -10.50
N VAL A 210 -12.63 -5.85 -10.63
CA VAL A 210 -11.56 -6.86 -10.58
C VAL A 210 -10.49 -6.46 -9.58
N GLY A 211 -9.86 -7.47 -8.98
CA GLY A 211 -8.68 -7.35 -8.13
C GLY A 211 -7.40 -7.64 -8.90
N GLY A 212 -6.32 -7.82 -8.19
CA GLY A 212 -5.03 -8.21 -8.74
C GLY A 212 -3.92 -8.18 -7.70
N VAL A 213 -2.69 -8.21 -8.16
CA VAL A 213 -1.50 -8.32 -7.31
C VAL A 213 -0.51 -7.20 -7.66
N VAL A 214 0.08 -6.61 -6.64
CA VAL A 214 1.23 -5.71 -6.73
C VAL A 214 2.46 -6.48 -6.30
N GLU A 215 3.51 -6.53 -7.12
CA GLU A 215 4.84 -6.98 -6.74
C GLU A 215 5.70 -5.76 -6.41
N CYS A 216 6.43 -5.83 -5.30
CA CYS A 216 7.31 -4.78 -4.82
C CYS A 216 8.70 -5.34 -4.53
N ALA A 217 9.72 -4.57 -4.88
CA ALA A 217 11.09 -4.88 -4.54
C ALA A 217 11.77 -3.71 -3.82
N VAL A 218 12.66 -4.06 -2.91
CA VAL A 218 13.52 -3.12 -2.16
C VAL A 218 14.96 -3.56 -2.33
N THR A 219 15.81 -2.68 -2.84
CA THR A 219 17.25 -2.92 -3.01
C THR A 219 18.06 -1.99 -2.11
N GLY A 220 19.33 -2.33 -1.86
CA GLY A 220 20.23 -1.52 -1.05
C GLY A 220 20.02 -1.65 0.46
N VAL A 221 19.25 -2.64 0.91
CA VAL A 221 19.10 -2.93 2.34
C VAL A 221 20.32 -3.71 2.81
N GLU A 222 20.99 -3.20 3.84
CA GLU A 222 22.13 -3.89 4.46
C GLU A 222 21.70 -5.26 5.02
N PRO A 223 22.58 -6.28 5.01
CA PRO A 223 22.34 -7.52 5.73
C PRO A 223 22.27 -7.26 7.25
N GLY A 224 21.38 -8.01 7.94
CA GLY A 224 21.26 -7.92 9.40
C GLY A 224 20.22 -6.91 9.90
N ILE A 225 19.35 -6.35 9.03
CA ILE A 225 18.16 -5.58 9.43
C ILE A 225 17.04 -6.56 9.79
N GLY A 226 16.30 -6.26 10.84
CA GLY A 226 15.23 -7.12 11.35
C GLY A 226 15.66 -7.91 12.58
N GLY A 227 14.88 -8.91 12.94
CA GLY A 227 15.12 -9.75 14.11
C GLY A 227 14.33 -11.05 14.05
N PRO A 228 14.52 -11.95 15.00
CA PRO A 228 13.82 -13.23 15.02
C PRO A 228 12.34 -13.05 15.39
N LEU A 229 11.53 -14.03 15.02
CA LEU A 229 10.12 -14.16 15.36
C LEU A 229 9.31 -12.90 14.97
N PHE A 230 8.70 -12.21 15.91
CA PHE A 230 7.72 -11.15 15.68
C PHE A 230 8.34 -9.81 15.26
N GLY A 231 9.64 -9.60 15.53
CA GLY A 231 10.40 -8.41 15.09
C GLY A 231 11.05 -8.58 13.70
N GLY A 232 10.74 -9.65 12.99
CA GLY A 232 11.26 -9.92 11.64
C GLY A 232 10.65 -9.04 10.57
N ILE A 233 11.32 -8.99 9.41
CA ILE A 233 10.87 -8.20 8.25
C ILE A 233 9.47 -8.65 7.81
N GLU A 234 9.24 -9.96 7.63
CA GLU A 234 7.96 -10.47 7.15
C GLU A 234 6.79 -10.09 8.09
N PRO A 235 6.85 -10.30 9.43
CA PRO A 235 5.80 -9.87 10.34
C PRO A 235 5.56 -8.36 10.33
N VAL A 236 6.63 -7.55 10.36
CA VAL A 236 6.54 -6.08 10.40
C VAL A 236 5.94 -5.55 9.10
N PHE A 237 6.44 -5.98 7.93
CA PHE A 237 5.88 -5.60 6.63
C PHE A 237 4.44 -6.09 6.48
N SER A 238 4.14 -7.35 6.84
CA SER A 238 2.78 -7.89 6.75
C SER A 238 1.80 -7.09 7.60
N SER A 239 2.20 -6.65 8.80
CA SER A 239 1.32 -5.89 9.70
C SER A 239 0.85 -4.56 9.11
N ILE A 240 1.72 -3.81 8.45
CA ILE A 240 1.36 -2.55 7.79
C ILE A 240 0.64 -2.80 6.45
N LEU A 241 1.06 -3.81 5.67
CA LEU A 241 0.45 -4.16 4.39
C LEU A 241 -1.00 -4.63 4.56
N PHE A 242 -1.30 -5.48 5.56
CA PHE A 242 -2.69 -5.85 5.89
C PHE A 242 -3.52 -4.71 6.45
N GLY A 243 -2.89 -3.61 6.90
CA GLY A 243 -3.56 -2.36 7.24
C GLY A 243 -4.08 -1.59 6.02
N ILE A 244 -3.61 -1.89 4.81
CA ILE A 244 -4.10 -1.29 3.57
C ILE A 244 -5.49 -1.88 3.23
N PRO A 245 -6.52 -1.03 3.00
CA PRO A 245 -7.83 -1.53 2.60
C PRO A 245 -7.76 -2.42 1.35
N ALA A 246 -8.54 -3.49 1.34
CA ALA A 246 -8.65 -4.52 0.30
C ALA A 246 -7.50 -5.52 0.20
N VAL A 247 -6.43 -5.41 0.94
CA VAL A 247 -5.38 -6.44 1.01
C VAL A 247 -5.96 -7.73 1.61
N LYS A 248 -5.64 -8.86 0.95
CA LYS A 248 -6.09 -10.21 1.34
C LYS A 248 -4.98 -11.25 1.39
N GLY A 249 -3.81 -10.93 0.89
CA GLY A 249 -2.65 -11.81 0.92
C GLY A 249 -1.36 -11.03 0.80
N VAL A 250 -0.33 -11.53 1.47
CA VAL A 250 1.05 -11.05 1.37
C VAL A 250 1.93 -12.30 1.29
N GLU A 251 2.89 -12.31 0.39
CA GLU A 251 3.90 -13.37 0.30
C GLU A 251 5.27 -12.78 -0.04
N PHE A 252 6.32 -13.43 0.44
CA PHE A 252 7.72 -13.03 0.26
C PHE A 252 8.46 -14.07 -0.57
N GLY A 253 9.33 -13.63 -1.49
CA GLY A 253 10.10 -14.51 -2.36
C GLY A 253 9.24 -15.49 -3.14
N ALA A 254 9.52 -16.79 -3.03
CA ALA A 254 8.73 -17.85 -3.65
C ALA A 254 7.32 -17.99 -3.06
N GLY A 255 7.08 -17.42 -1.85
CA GLY A 255 5.79 -17.41 -1.20
C GLY A 255 5.17 -18.79 -1.05
N PHE A 256 3.89 -18.94 -1.39
CA PHE A 256 3.22 -20.25 -1.36
C PHE A 256 3.85 -21.29 -2.31
N GLY A 257 4.53 -20.83 -3.38
CA GLY A 257 5.23 -21.73 -4.30
C GLY A 257 6.37 -22.51 -3.64
N ALA A 258 6.96 -22.00 -2.55
CA ALA A 258 8.00 -22.71 -1.80
C ALA A 258 7.52 -24.05 -1.24
N SER A 259 6.23 -24.18 -0.92
CA SER A 259 5.65 -25.42 -0.37
C SER A 259 5.69 -26.62 -1.34
N ALA A 260 5.88 -26.37 -2.63
CA ALA A 260 5.96 -27.40 -3.67
C ALA A 260 7.41 -27.78 -4.02
N LEU A 261 8.41 -27.11 -3.43
CA LEU A 261 9.83 -27.32 -3.74
C LEU A 261 10.48 -28.31 -2.77
N LEU A 262 11.46 -29.05 -3.25
CA LEU A 262 12.38 -29.75 -2.38
C LEU A 262 13.33 -28.78 -1.68
N GLY A 263 13.86 -29.12 -0.51
CA GLY A 263 14.79 -28.25 0.22
C GLY A 263 16.00 -27.84 -0.62
N SER A 264 16.56 -28.76 -1.42
CA SER A 264 17.68 -28.49 -2.35
C SER A 264 17.30 -27.54 -3.51
N GLU A 265 16.01 -27.45 -3.85
CA GLU A 265 15.51 -26.53 -4.89
C GLU A 265 15.17 -25.16 -4.30
N ASN A 266 14.70 -25.13 -3.06
CA ASN A 266 14.29 -23.91 -2.37
C ASN A 266 15.50 -23.16 -1.78
N ASN A 267 16.56 -23.83 -1.35
CA ASN A 267 17.68 -23.21 -0.68
C ASN A 267 18.49 -22.29 -1.62
N ASP A 268 18.67 -21.06 -1.19
CA ASP A 268 19.44 -20.03 -1.90
C ASP A 268 20.96 -20.23 -1.61
N ALA A 269 21.68 -20.84 -2.55
CA ALA A 269 23.10 -21.15 -2.39
C ALA A 269 23.96 -19.90 -2.35
N TYR A 270 24.78 -19.75 -1.31
CA TYR A 270 25.71 -18.63 -1.13
C TYR A 270 26.90 -18.66 -2.10
N TYR A 271 27.41 -17.48 -2.44
CA TYR A 271 28.68 -17.28 -3.10
C TYR A 271 29.28 -15.92 -2.73
N TYR A 272 30.58 -15.76 -2.96
CA TYR A 272 31.25 -14.46 -2.83
C TYR A 272 31.26 -13.72 -4.18
N ASP A 273 30.83 -12.46 -4.16
CA ASP A 273 31.00 -11.50 -5.24
C ASP A 273 31.96 -10.39 -4.74
N GLY A 274 33.25 -10.57 -4.98
CA GLY A 274 34.28 -9.84 -4.26
C GLY A 274 34.25 -10.17 -2.77
N ASP A 275 34.11 -9.14 -1.93
CA ASP A 275 34.00 -9.28 -0.47
C ASP A 275 32.52 -9.39 0.00
N THR A 276 31.58 -9.34 -0.92
CA THR A 276 30.15 -9.37 -0.59
C THR A 276 29.61 -10.78 -0.72
N VAL A 277 28.86 -11.24 0.29
CA VAL A 277 28.11 -12.48 0.23
C VAL A 277 26.81 -12.26 -0.52
N LYS A 278 26.55 -13.06 -1.54
CA LYS A 278 25.30 -13.08 -2.32
C LYS A 278 24.75 -14.50 -2.43
N THR A 279 23.55 -14.61 -2.98
CA THR A 279 22.94 -15.91 -3.28
C THR A 279 22.67 -16.07 -4.78
N LYS A 280 22.77 -17.32 -5.28
CA LYS A 280 22.56 -17.66 -6.71
C LYS A 280 21.09 -17.56 -7.13
N THR A 281 20.20 -17.75 -6.18
CA THR A 281 18.76 -17.60 -6.29
C THR A 281 18.28 -16.73 -5.13
N ASN A 282 17.03 -16.29 -5.13
CA ASN A 282 16.47 -15.48 -4.05
C ASN A 282 15.02 -15.92 -3.75
N ARG A 283 14.84 -17.21 -3.51
CA ARG A 283 13.53 -17.82 -3.19
C ARG A 283 13.02 -17.38 -1.82
N ALA A 284 13.95 -17.09 -0.90
CA ALA A 284 13.64 -16.50 0.40
C ALA A 284 13.19 -15.03 0.32
N GLY A 285 13.33 -14.38 -0.86
CA GLY A 285 12.94 -12.98 -1.04
C GLY A 285 13.79 -11.99 -0.25
N GLY A 286 15.09 -12.29 -0.04
CA GLY A 286 16.02 -11.41 0.67
C GLY A 286 15.94 -11.49 2.20
N ILE A 287 15.19 -12.44 2.75
CA ILE A 287 14.91 -12.53 4.18
C ILE A 287 15.11 -13.97 4.65
N LEU A 288 15.91 -14.16 5.69
CA LEU A 288 16.08 -15.45 6.36
C LEU A 288 15.99 -15.26 7.88
N GLY A 289 15.11 -16.01 8.52
CA GLY A 289 14.88 -15.91 9.97
C GLY A 289 14.36 -14.53 10.41
N GLY A 290 13.68 -13.78 9.54
CA GLY A 290 13.19 -12.42 9.77
C GLY A 290 14.22 -11.31 9.53
N ILE A 291 15.42 -11.67 9.04
CA ILE A 291 16.59 -10.78 8.92
C ILE A 291 16.97 -10.64 7.45
N SER A 292 17.32 -9.41 7.01
CA SER A 292 17.78 -9.13 5.65
C SER A 292 19.11 -9.83 5.35
N THR A 293 19.22 -10.37 4.13
CA THR A 293 20.42 -11.07 3.66
C THR A 293 21.37 -10.17 2.83
N GLY A 294 20.93 -8.95 2.49
CA GLY A 294 21.61 -8.08 1.52
C GLY A 294 21.15 -8.31 0.07
N MET A 295 20.40 -9.39 -0.20
CA MET A 295 19.72 -9.59 -1.47
C MET A 295 18.47 -8.69 -1.55
N PRO A 296 17.93 -8.41 -2.77
CA PRO A 296 16.68 -7.67 -2.89
C PRO A 296 15.56 -8.28 -2.06
N ILE A 297 14.86 -7.44 -1.29
CA ILE A 297 13.63 -7.87 -0.63
C ILE A 297 12.51 -7.82 -1.66
N VAL A 298 11.92 -8.98 -1.99
CA VAL A 298 10.85 -9.10 -2.98
C VAL A 298 9.61 -9.70 -2.33
N PHE A 299 8.47 -9.02 -2.49
CA PHE A 299 7.20 -9.48 -1.93
C PHE A 299 6.02 -9.09 -2.83
N ARG A 300 4.91 -9.79 -2.67
CA ARG A 300 3.66 -9.57 -3.41
C ARG A 300 2.50 -9.34 -2.47
N THR A 301 1.59 -8.44 -2.87
CA THR A 301 0.41 -8.05 -2.10
C THR A 301 -0.84 -8.21 -2.97
N ALA A 302 -1.76 -9.08 -2.54
CA ALA A 302 -3.00 -9.37 -3.25
C ALA A 302 -4.15 -8.45 -2.79
N PHE A 303 -4.81 -7.83 -3.75
CA PHE A 303 -5.96 -6.95 -3.56
C PHE A 303 -7.24 -7.60 -4.08
N LYS A 304 -8.26 -7.69 -3.22
CA LYS A 304 -9.58 -8.14 -3.66
C LYS A 304 -10.25 -7.10 -4.58
N PRO A 305 -11.24 -7.51 -5.39
CA PRO A 305 -12.09 -6.58 -6.12
C PRO A 305 -12.78 -5.56 -5.21
N THR A 306 -13.07 -4.38 -5.74
CA THR A 306 -13.82 -3.34 -5.03
C THR A 306 -15.23 -3.84 -4.73
N PRO A 307 -15.70 -3.79 -3.48
CA PRO A 307 -17.02 -4.32 -3.12
C PRO A 307 -18.18 -3.43 -3.55
N SER A 308 -17.94 -2.15 -3.83
CA SER A 308 -18.95 -1.21 -4.31
C SER A 308 -19.09 -1.35 -5.83
N ILE A 309 -20.07 -2.13 -6.26
CA ILE A 309 -20.39 -2.39 -7.67
C ILE A 309 -21.85 -2.06 -7.96
N ALA A 310 -22.15 -1.70 -9.20
CA ALA A 310 -23.52 -1.39 -9.61
C ALA A 310 -24.33 -2.64 -9.99
N LEU A 311 -23.67 -3.79 -10.16
CA LEU A 311 -24.34 -5.08 -10.30
C LEU A 311 -25.14 -5.37 -9.02
N GLU A 312 -26.39 -5.82 -9.17
CA GLU A 312 -27.24 -6.18 -8.03
C GLU A 312 -26.66 -7.36 -7.24
N GLN A 313 -26.66 -7.24 -5.92
CA GLN A 313 -26.14 -8.23 -4.98
C GLN A 313 -27.15 -8.52 -3.87
N ASP A 314 -27.07 -9.70 -3.28
CA ASP A 314 -27.78 -10.03 -2.06
C ASP A 314 -27.19 -9.30 -0.86
N SER A 315 -28.03 -8.74 0.00
CA SER A 315 -27.67 -8.07 1.25
C SER A 315 -28.80 -8.23 2.27
N ILE A 316 -28.69 -7.54 3.39
CA ILE A 316 -29.68 -7.53 4.47
C ILE A 316 -30.08 -6.11 4.85
N ASP A 317 -31.30 -5.94 5.32
CA ASP A 317 -31.76 -4.74 6.01
C ASP A 317 -31.62 -4.96 7.52
N LEU A 318 -30.69 -4.25 8.15
CA LEU A 318 -30.40 -4.37 9.58
C LEU A 318 -31.57 -3.94 10.49
N THR A 319 -32.41 -3.05 9.99
CA THR A 319 -33.59 -2.55 10.74
C THR A 319 -34.78 -3.49 10.59
N ALA A 320 -35.09 -3.88 9.34
CA ALA A 320 -36.21 -4.75 9.04
C ALA A 320 -35.92 -6.23 9.36
N LYS A 321 -34.64 -6.60 9.55
CA LYS A 321 -34.13 -7.98 9.72
C LYS A 321 -34.64 -8.90 8.60
N ALA A 322 -34.44 -8.44 7.36
CA ALA A 322 -34.89 -9.12 6.15
C ALA A 322 -33.79 -9.14 5.08
N ASP A 323 -33.81 -10.16 4.24
CA ASP A 323 -32.99 -10.22 3.06
C ASP A 323 -33.48 -9.21 2.00
N VAL A 324 -32.53 -8.51 1.37
CA VAL A 324 -32.81 -7.48 0.38
C VAL A 324 -31.81 -7.53 -0.76
N LYS A 325 -32.15 -6.92 -1.88
CA LYS A 325 -31.22 -6.66 -2.99
C LYS A 325 -30.60 -5.28 -2.84
N LEU A 326 -29.32 -5.17 -3.21
CA LEU A 326 -28.56 -3.93 -3.18
C LEU A 326 -27.79 -3.75 -4.48
N SER A 327 -27.96 -2.60 -5.12
CA SER A 327 -27.06 -2.07 -6.15
C SER A 327 -26.39 -0.82 -5.61
N VAL A 328 -25.07 -0.75 -5.68
CA VAL A 328 -24.35 0.42 -5.15
C VAL A 328 -24.13 1.41 -6.29
N HIS A 329 -24.92 2.47 -6.29
CA HIS A 329 -24.77 3.56 -7.24
C HIS A 329 -23.67 4.52 -6.77
N GLY A 330 -22.87 5.04 -7.70
CA GLY A 330 -21.81 6.00 -7.38
C GLY A 330 -20.60 5.88 -8.29
N ARG A 331 -19.55 6.63 -7.94
CA ARG A 331 -18.30 6.70 -8.69
C ARG A 331 -17.27 5.77 -8.04
N HIS A 332 -17.26 4.50 -8.43
CA HIS A 332 -16.37 3.48 -7.87
C HIS A 332 -15.27 3.09 -8.86
N ASP A 333 -14.12 2.67 -8.32
CA ASP A 333 -13.03 2.14 -9.14
C ASP A 333 -13.39 0.74 -9.64
N PRO A 334 -13.34 0.45 -10.95
CA PRO A 334 -13.48 -0.91 -11.45
C PRO A 334 -12.26 -1.78 -11.09
N CYS A 335 -11.12 -1.16 -10.82
CA CYS A 335 -9.91 -1.80 -10.30
C CYS A 335 -9.07 -0.79 -9.52
N ILE A 336 -8.67 -1.14 -8.29
CA ILE A 336 -7.84 -0.26 -7.45
C ILE A 336 -6.35 -0.55 -7.59
N VAL A 337 -5.95 -1.66 -8.25
CA VAL A 337 -4.57 -2.18 -8.21
C VAL A 337 -3.54 -1.17 -8.73
N PRO A 338 -3.72 -0.45 -9.84
CA PRO A 338 -2.76 0.55 -10.28
C PRO A 338 -2.51 1.67 -9.25
N ARG A 339 -3.57 2.08 -8.56
CA ARG A 339 -3.50 3.09 -7.50
C ARG A 339 -2.96 2.55 -6.17
N ALA A 340 -3.00 1.23 -5.99
CA ALA A 340 -2.43 0.56 -4.82
C ALA A 340 -0.90 0.45 -4.88
N VAL A 341 -0.28 0.55 -6.06
CA VAL A 341 1.17 0.46 -6.22
C VAL A 341 1.92 1.45 -5.33
N PRO A 342 1.69 2.79 -5.40
CA PRO A 342 2.37 3.74 -4.52
C PRO A 342 2.00 3.56 -3.04
N VAL A 343 0.88 2.92 -2.72
CA VAL A 343 0.49 2.61 -1.34
C VAL A 343 1.34 1.47 -0.78
N VAL A 344 1.62 0.44 -1.58
CA VAL A 344 2.51 -0.68 -1.20
C VAL A 344 3.94 -0.19 -1.04
N GLU A 345 4.45 0.63 -1.98
CA GLU A 345 5.76 1.27 -1.87
C GLU A 345 5.87 2.12 -0.59
N ALA A 346 4.83 2.89 -0.26
CA ALA A 346 4.77 3.71 0.94
C ALA A 346 4.78 2.87 2.22
N ALA A 347 4.01 1.80 2.27
CA ALA A 347 3.99 0.87 3.40
C ALA A 347 5.37 0.24 3.63
N ALA A 348 6.05 -0.21 2.55
CA ALA A 348 7.41 -0.74 2.63
C ALA A 348 8.40 0.30 3.17
N ALA A 349 8.32 1.56 2.71
CA ALA A 349 9.20 2.64 3.17
C ALA A 349 9.01 2.93 4.67
N VAL A 350 7.76 3.03 5.14
CA VAL A 350 7.45 3.26 6.56
C VAL A 350 7.89 2.06 7.41
N ALA A 351 7.67 0.83 6.94
CA ALA A 351 8.11 -0.37 7.65
C ALA A 351 9.63 -0.42 7.79
N LEU A 352 10.35 -0.18 6.69
CA LEU A 352 11.79 -0.31 6.67
C LEU A 352 12.49 0.76 7.52
N ILE A 353 12.05 2.03 7.45
CA ILE A 353 12.66 3.09 8.28
C ILE A 353 12.43 2.83 9.77
N ASN A 354 11.27 2.29 10.15
CA ASN A 354 11.01 1.87 11.52
C ASN A 354 11.99 0.79 11.99
N MET A 355 12.32 -0.18 11.12
CA MET A 355 13.25 -1.28 11.44
C MET A 355 14.71 -0.84 11.47
N ILE A 356 15.14 0.02 10.53
CA ILE A 356 16.50 0.58 10.51
C ILE A 356 16.75 1.41 11.76
N ASN A 357 15.81 2.26 12.16
CA ASN A 357 15.92 3.06 13.38
C ASN A 357 15.95 2.20 14.65
N LEU A 358 15.28 1.04 14.67
CA LEU A 358 15.38 0.07 15.78
C LEU A 358 16.79 -0.51 15.90
N LYS A 359 17.44 -0.87 14.77
CA LYS A 359 18.81 -1.40 14.76
C LYS A 359 19.82 -0.38 15.33
N THR A 360 19.68 0.88 14.96
CA THR A 360 20.62 1.95 15.38
C THR A 360 20.30 2.54 16.75
N GLY A 361 19.24 2.07 17.42
CA GLY A 361 18.79 2.65 18.70
C GLY A 361 18.29 4.10 18.58
N GLY A 362 17.96 4.52 17.37
CA GLY A 362 17.49 5.89 17.10
C GLY A 362 18.58 6.95 17.16
N MET A 363 19.86 6.56 17.30
CA MET A 363 20.99 7.49 17.35
C MET A 363 21.97 7.22 16.20
N GLU A 364 21.75 7.87 15.07
CA GLU A 364 22.84 8.38 14.23
C GLU A 364 22.82 9.90 14.34
N VAL A 365 23.84 10.40 15.06
CA VAL A 365 24.16 11.84 15.12
C VAL A 365 24.86 12.25 13.83
#